data_089057fc74fb7db9de4b3cfbbefc61ee
#
_entry.id   089057fc74fb7db9de4b3cfbbefc61ee
#
_cell.length_a   1.000
_cell.length_b   1.000
_cell.length_c   1.000
_cell.angle_alpha   90.00
_cell.angle_beta   90.00
_cell.angle_gamma   90.00
#
_symmetry.space_group_name_H-M   'P 1'
#
loop_
_entity.id
_entity.type
_entity.pdbx_description
1 polymer ?
#
loop_
_entity_poly.entity_id
_entity_poly.type
_entity_poly.pdbx_seq_one_letter_code
_entity_poly.pdbx_strand_id
1 'polypeptide(L)'
;MTEHSLWRFSRALHRAINERQREDLEALIDEEVDWAIYGPIDMFPFFGARRGQAAVLEVIRQIAEKIRVHRFDRESIMLGAESAASMMRYSLTALDANKPISLRLAQFARFKADRLISIRILIDTFDLVEQALGQPIRLPKIVS
;
A
#
# COMPACT_ATOMS: atom_id res chain seq x y z
N MET A 1 10.77 21.07 15.62
CA MET A 1 9.53 20.48 15.10
C MET A 1 9.71 19.00 14.84
N THR A 2 8.76 18.20 15.28
CA THR A 2 8.79 16.78 15.09
C THR A 2 8.12 16.44 13.74
N GLU A 3 8.77 15.61 12.94
CA GLU A 3 8.22 15.13 11.70
C GLU A 3 6.99 14.27 11.96
N HIS A 4 5.94 14.41 11.14
CA HIS A 4 4.76 13.55 11.26
C HIS A 4 5.13 12.08 11.02
N SER A 5 4.51 11.18 11.78
CA SER A 5 4.79 9.74 11.70
C SER A 5 4.57 9.18 10.31
N LEU A 6 3.64 9.75 9.53
CA LEU A 6 3.37 9.31 8.16
C LEU A 6 4.63 9.35 7.29
N TRP A 7 5.43 10.40 7.40
CA TRP A 7 6.61 10.56 6.56
C TRP A 7 7.66 9.48 6.85
N ARG A 8 7.90 9.22 8.13
CA ARG A 8 8.83 8.16 8.53
C ARG A 8 8.35 6.79 8.08
N PHE A 9 7.05 6.52 8.30
CA PHE A 9 6.44 5.26 7.87
C PHE A 9 6.56 5.09 6.35
N SER A 10 6.23 6.13 5.58
CA SER A 10 6.29 6.08 4.12
C SER A 10 7.70 5.77 3.61
N ARG A 11 8.71 6.44 4.15
CA ARG A 11 10.10 6.17 3.75
C ARG A 11 10.53 4.75 4.08
N ALA A 12 10.17 4.29 5.28
CA ALA A 12 10.54 2.95 5.72
C ALA A 12 9.83 1.88 4.88
N LEU A 13 8.56 2.10 4.54
CA LEU A 13 7.79 1.18 3.70
C LEU A 13 8.41 1.06 2.31
N HIS A 14 8.74 2.18 1.67
CA HIS A 14 9.31 2.15 0.33
C HIS A 14 10.71 1.53 0.32
N ARG A 15 11.48 1.74 1.36
CA ARG A 15 12.79 1.09 1.51
C ARG A 15 12.64 -0.42 1.69
N ALA A 16 11.65 -0.85 2.48
CA ALA A 16 11.38 -2.27 2.66
C ALA A 16 10.97 -2.95 1.35
N ILE A 17 10.18 -2.26 0.51
CA ILE A 17 9.74 -2.79 -0.77
C ILE A 17 10.88 -2.80 -1.80
N ASN A 18 11.58 -1.68 -1.96
CA ASN A 18 12.57 -1.53 -3.05
C ASN A 18 13.95 -2.09 -2.71
N GLU A 19 14.37 -1.95 -1.46
CA GLU A 19 15.71 -2.35 -1.03
C GLU A 19 15.69 -3.61 -0.16
N ARG A 20 14.49 -4.11 0.17
CA ARG A 20 14.26 -5.26 1.04
C ARG A 20 14.88 -5.08 2.43
N GLN A 21 14.98 -3.83 2.88
CA GLN A 21 15.43 -3.46 4.22
C GLN A 21 14.23 -3.12 5.07
N ARG A 22 13.90 -4.00 6.01
CA ARG A 22 12.68 -3.88 6.81
C ARG A 22 12.89 -3.47 8.26
N GLU A 23 14.13 -3.29 8.70
CA GLU A 23 14.42 -3.00 10.10
C GLU A 23 13.78 -1.71 10.58
N ASP A 24 13.87 -0.64 9.78
CA ASP A 24 13.24 0.64 10.11
C ASP A 24 11.72 0.53 10.16
N LEU A 25 11.15 -0.21 9.23
CA LEU A 25 9.71 -0.41 9.16
C LEU A 25 9.22 -1.20 10.38
N GLU A 26 9.94 -2.24 10.76
CA GLU A 26 9.60 -3.06 11.92
C GLU A 26 9.51 -2.20 13.19
N ALA A 27 10.43 -1.26 13.37
CA ALA A 27 10.42 -0.35 14.50
C ALA A 27 9.22 0.62 14.51
N LEU A 28 8.61 0.86 13.35
CA LEU A 28 7.51 1.81 13.18
C LEU A 28 6.13 1.17 13.12
N ILE A 29 6.03 -0.14 13.25
CA ILE A 29 4.76 -0.88 13.25
C ILE A 29 4.51 -1.45 14.63
N ASP A 30 3.30 -1.20 15.16
CA ASP A 30 2.90 -1.76 16.44
C ASP A 30 2.78 -3.28 16.37
N GLU A 31 3.05 -3.95 17.49
CA GLU A 31 2.98 -5.41 17.56
C GLU A 31 1.60 -5.96 17.22
N GLU A 32 0.54 -5.20 17.51
CA GLU A 32 -0.85 -5.58 17.25
C GLU A 32 -1.49 -4.77 16.13
N VAL A 33 -0.70 -4.30 15.18
CA VAL A 33 -1.17 -3.47 14.08
C VAL A 33 -2.36 -4.12 13.36
N ASP A 34 -3.34 -3.29 13.00
CA ASP A 34 -4.53 -3.68 12.26
C ASP A 34 -4.37 -3.16 10.81
N TRP A 35 -4.18 -4.08 9.89
CA TRP A 35 -3.81 -3.80 8.51
C TRP A 35 -4.84 -4.38 7.54
N ALA A 36 -5.22 -3.60 6.52
CA ALA A 36 -6.01 -4.16 5.43
C ALA A 36 -5.75 -3.41 4.13
N ILE A 37 -5.60 -4.19 3.06
CA ILE A 37 -5.59 -3.68 1.69
C ILE A 37 -6.80 -4.27 0.99
N TYR A 38 -7.73 -3.41 0.59
CA TYR A 38 -8.93 -3.82 -0.13
C TYR A 38 -8.63 -3.88 -1.63
N GLY A 39 -8.72 -5.08 -2.20
CA GLY A 39 -8.40 -5.32 -3.59
C GLY A 39 -8.73 -6.75 -4.01
N PRO A 40 -8.40 -7.16 -5.23
CA PRO A 40 -8.73 -8.48 -5.76
C PRO A 40 -7.83 -9.57 -5.20
N ILE A 41 -8.24 -10.16 -4.08
CA ILE A 41 -7.46 -11.18 -3.35
C ILE A 41 -7.12 -12.39 -4.23
N ASP A 42 -8.03 -12.77 -5.11
CA ASP A 42 -7.82 -13.93 -5.98
C ASP A 42 -6.63 -13.75 -6.95
N MET A 43 -6.37 -12.51 -7.35
CA MET A 43 -5.24 -12.21 -8.24
C MET A 43 -3.98 -11.84 -7.45
N PHE A 44 -4.16 -11.22 -6.29
CA PHE A 44 -3.07 -10.71 -5.47
C PHE A 44 -3.26 -11.18 -4.02
N PRO A 45 -2.76 -12.38 -3.69
CA PRO A 45 -3.03 -12.98 -2.38
C PRO A 45 -2.45 -12.22 -1.18
N PHE A 46 -1.55 -11.26 -1.42
CA PHE A 46 -1.04 -10.39 -0.35
C PHE A 46 -2.00 -9.24 0.00
N PHE A 47 -3.13 -9.10 -0.72
CA PHE A 47 -4.19 -8.18 -0.31
C PHE A 47 -5.06 -8.82 0.78
N GLY A 48 -5.91 -8.01 1.39
CA GLY A 48 -6.81 -8.46 2.45
C GLY A 48 -6.37 -7.96 3.82
N ALA A 49 -7.02 -8.48 4.84
CA ALA A 49 -6.78 -8.08 6.23
C ALA A 49 -5.68 -8.91 6.88
N ARG A 50 -4.87 -8.23 7.68
CA ARG A 50 -3.82 -8.89 8.49
C ARG A 50 -3.80 -8.26 9.87
N ARG A 51 -3.44 -9.04 10.86
CA ARG A 51 -3.31 -8.56 12.22
C ARG A 51 -1.96 -8.93 12.78
N GLY A 52 -1.30 -7.94 13.40
CA GLY A 52 0.00 -8.14 14.03
C GLY A 52 1.17 -7.85 13.14
N GLN A 53 2.26 -7.45 13.76
CA GLN A 53 3.47 -7.02 13.08
C GLN A 53 4.06 -8.10 12.18
N ALA A 54 4.16 -9.34 12.67
CA ALA A 54 4.75 -10.43 11.90
C ALA A 54 3.98 -10.71 10.60
N ALA A 55 2.65 -10.71 10.67
CA ALA A 55 1.80 -10.94 9.51
C ALA A 55 1.95 -9.81 8.47
N VAL A 56 2.04 -8.56 8.95
CA VAL A 56 2.21 -7.41 8.06
C VAL A 56 3.59 -7.42 7.39
N LEU A 57 4.65 -7.73 8.13
CA LEU A 57 5.98 -7.82 7.56
C LEU A 57 6.07 -8.92 6.50
N GLU A 58 5.36 -10.03 6.69
CA GLU A 58 5.27 -11.08 5.69
C GLU A 58 4.59 -10.61 4.40
N VAL A 59 3.49 -9.85 4.53
CA VAL A 59 2.81 -9.26 3.38
C VAL A 59 3.75 -8.32 2.63
N ILE A 60 4.48 -7.49 3.35
CA ILE A 60 5.42 -6.55 2.74
C ILE A 60 6.56 -7.30 2.02
N ARG A 61 7.03 -8.39 2.60
CA ARG A 61 8.01 -9.25 1.94
C ARG A 61 7.49 -9.80 0.61
N GLN A 62 6.23 -10.27 0.60
CA GLN A 62 5.59 -10.76 -0.62
C GLN A 62 5.45 -9.65 -1.67
N ILE A 63 5.05 -8.45 -1.25
CA ILE A 63 4.97 -7.30 -2.14
C ILE A 63 6.34 -6.99 -2.74
N ALA A 64 7.38 -6.99 -1.92
CA ALA A 64 8.75 -6.69 -2.35
C ALA A 64 9.28 -7.68 -3.40
N GLU A 65 8.79 -8.92 -3.38
CA GLU A 65 9.14 -9.93 -4.38
C GLU A 65 8.42 -9.72 -5.72
N LYS A 66 7.29 -9.01 -5.71
CA LYS A 66 6.42 -8.90 -6.87
C LYS A 66 6.47 -7.57 -7.57
N ILE A 67 6.85 -6.49 -6.87
CA ILE A 67 6.82 -5.16 -7.45
C ILE A 67 8.07 -4.35 -7.09
N ARG A 68 8.34 -3.35 -7.91
CA ARG A 68 9.30 -2.31 -7.63
C ARG A 68 8.61 -0.96 -7.81
N VAL A 69 8.70 -0.08 -6.82
CA VAL A 69 8.12 1.25 -6.88
C VAL A 69 9.16 2.21 -7.47
N HIS A 70 8.78 2.90 -8.55
CA HIS A 70 9.64 3.90 -9.19
C HIS A 70 9.35 5.29 -8.68
N ARG A 71 8.07 5.59 -8.49
CA ARG A 71 7.65 6.93 -8.13
C ARG A 71 6.26 6.85 -7.47
N PHE A 72 5.99 7.78 -6.57
CA PHE A 72 4.64 8.00 -6.09
C PHE A 72 4.41 9.51 -5.89
N ASP A 73 3.17 9.93 -6.17
CA ASP A 73 2.75 11.31 -6.00
C ASP A 73 1.57 11.32 -5.04
N ARG A 74 1.60 12.22 -4.04
CA ARG A 74 0.46 12.46 -3.19
C ARG A 74 -0.42 13.52 -3.83
N GLU A 75 -1.58 13.11 -4.32
CA GLU A 75 -2.52 14.02 -4.97
C GLU A 75 -3.28 14.86 -3.95
N SER A 76 -3.51 14.30 -2.77
CA SER A 76 -4.23 14.95 -1.69
C SER A 76 -3.79 14.36 -0.36
N ILE A 77 -3.70 15.19 0.68
CA ILE A 77 -3.31 14.73 2.01
C ILE A 77 -4.02 15.52 3.09
N MET A 78 -4.44 14.82 4.14
CA MET A 78 -5.01 15.41 5.34
C MET A 78 -4.28 14.81 6.54
N LEU A 79 -3.76 15.64 7.42
CA LEU A 79 -3.00 15.21 8.58
C LEU A 79 -3.71 15.61 9.87
N GLY A 80 -3.92 14.63 10.75
CA GLY A 80 -4.26 14.86 12.15
C GLY A 80 -3.01 14.71 13.01
N ALA A 81 -3.14 14.89 14.31
CA ALA A 81 -2.00 14.76 15.24
C ALA A 81 -1.40 13.35 15.18
N GLU A 82 -2.25 12.33 15.15
CA GLU A 82 -1.83 10.93 15.13
C GLU A 82 -2.53 10.15 14.01
N SER A 83 -2.91 10.84 12.94
CA SER A 83 -3.60 10.20 11.82
C SER A 83 -3.23 10.88 10.51
N ALA A 84 -3.47 10.17 9.41
CA ALA A 84 -3.23 10.70 8.09
C ALA A 84 -4.18 10.03 7.09
N ALA A 85 -4.66 10.82 6.13
CA ALA A 85 -5.40 10.31 5.00
C ALA A 85 -4.80 10.90 3.73
N SER A 86 -4.59 10.09 2.71
CA SER A 86 -4.03 10.58 1.46
C SER A 86 -4.53 9.81 0.26
N MET A 87 -4.60 10.50 -0.88
CA MET A 87 -4.77 9.85 -2.18
C MET A 87 -3.44 9.90 -2.90
N MET A 88 -3.02 8.77 -3.45
CA MET A 88 -1.70 8.61 -4.03
C MET A 88 -1.78 7.92 -5.37
N ARG A 89 -0.85 8.28 -6.24
CA ARG A 89 -0.63 7.56 -7.49
C ARG A 89 0.77 6.97 -7.47
N TYR A 90 0.86 5.68 -7.69
CA TYR A 90 2.12 4.96 -7.78
C TYR A 90 2.43 4.60 -9.22
N SER A 91 3.70 4.75 -9.59
CA SER A 91 4.26 4.15 -10.80
C SER A 91 5.16 3.02 -10.38
N LEU A 92 4.82 1.81 -10.77
CA LEU A 92 5.57 0.64 -10.35
C LEU A 92 5.74 -0.36 -11.51
N THR A 93 6.57 -1.37 -11.29
CA THR A 93 6.74 -2.48 -12.23
C THR A 93 6.35 -3.77 -11.53
N ALA A 94 5.52 -4.57 -12.20
CA ALA A 94 5.26 -5.95 -11.80
C ALA A 94 6.44 -6.78 -12.28
N LEU A 95 7.25 -7.30 -11.36
CA LEU A 95 8.54 -7.89 -11.68
C LEU A 95 8.45 -9.16 -12.52
N ASP A 96 7.47 -10.02 -12.23
CA ASP A 96 7.32 -11.29 -12.94
C ASP A 96 7.11 -11.11 -14.46
N ALA A 97 6.33 -10.11 -14.85
CA ALA A 97 6.02 -9.84 -16.24
C ALA A 97 6.81 -8.64 -16.80
N ASN A 98 7.64 -8.02 -15.99
CA ASN A 98 8.35 -6.78 -16.32
C ASN A 98 7.37 -5.74 -16.89
N LYS A 99 6.23 -5.58 -16.23
CA LYS A 99 5.11 -4.80 -16.72
C LYS A 99 4.94 -3.51 -15.92
N PRO A 100 4.88 -2.34 -16.58
CA PRO A 100 4.60 -1.10 -15.87
C PRO A 100 3.13 -1.03 -15.48
N ILE A 101 2.89 -0.57 -14.24
CA ILE A 101 1.55 -0.39 -13.70
C ILE A 101 1.48 0.98 -13.05
N SER A 102 0.40 1.70 -13.36
CA SER A 102 0.06 2.95 -12.67
C SER A 102 -1.11 2.66 -11.74
N LEU A 103 -0.95 2.93 -10.46
CA LEU A 103 -1.89 2.54 -9.42
C LEU A 103 -2.33 3.74 -8.61
N ARG A 104 -3.63 3.97 -8.53
CA ARG A 104 -4.20 4.99 -7.64
C ARG A 104 -4.77 4.30 -6.40
N LEU A 105 -4.47 4.85 -5.24
CA LEU A 105 -4.99 4.33 -3.99
C LEU A 105 -5.30 5.45 -3.00
N ALA A 106 -6.17 5.15 -2.05
CA ALA A 106 -6.43 5.97 -0.87
C ALA A 106 -5.91 5.23 0.35
N GLN A 107 -5.35 5.98 1.29
CA GLN A 107 -4.72 5.41 2.47
C GLN A 107 -5.20 6.16 3.71
N PHE A 108 -5.61 5.41 4.73
CA PHE A 108 -6.05 5.94 6.02
C PHE A 108 -5.22 5.29 7.11
N ALA A 109 -4.40 6.07 7.79
CA ALA A 109 -3.45 5.55 8.78
C ALA A 109 -3.66 6.20 10.14
N ARG A 110 -3.46 5.42 11.19
CA ARG A 110 -3.46 5.88 12.57
C ARG A 110 -2.17 5.46 13.25
N PHE A 111 -1.64 6.37 14.04
CA PHE A 111 -0.37 6.17 14.76
C PHE A 111 -0.58 6.39 16.25
N LYS A 112 0.28 5.78 17.06
CA LYS A 112 0.35 6.02 18.49
C LYS A 112 1.81 5.87 18.91
N ALA A 113 2.36 6.87 19.60
CA ALA A 113 3.76 6.89 20.00
C ALA A 113 4.68 6.63 18.79
N ASP A 114 4.38 7.27 17.66
CA ASP A 114 5.11 7.18 16.38
C ASP A 114 5.09 5.80 15.73
N ARG A 115 4.21 4.89 16.17
CA ARG A 115 4.07 3.57 15.57
C ARG A 115 2.71 3.44 14.91
N LEU A 116 2.69 2.78 13.76
CA LEU A 116 1.46 2.51 13.04
C LEU A 116 0.61 1.50 13.82
N ILE A 117 -0.60 1.89 14.19
CA ILE A 117 -1.54 0.99 14.88
C ILE A 117 -2.64 0.50 13.97
N SER A 118 -2.96 1.23 12.92
CA SER A 118 -4.02 0.85 11.99
C SER A 118 -3.80 1.50 10.64
N ILE A 119 -4.05 0.75 9.57
CA ILE A 119 -4.05 1.30 8.22
C ILE A 119 -5.10 0.61 7.36
N ARG A 120 -5.75 1.39 6.50
CA ARG A 120 -6.66 0.90 5.46
C ARG A 120 -6.20 1.47 4.14
N ILE A 121 -6.05 0.60 3.16
CA ILE A 121 -5.62 0.98 1.82
C ILE A 121 -6.70 0.50 0.85
N LEU A 122 -7.25 1.45 0.07
CA LEU A 122 -8.25 1.17 -0.94
C LEU A 122 -7.65 1.45 -2.30
N ILE A 123 -7.64 0.46 -3.16
CA ILE A 123 -7.04 0.55 -4.50
C ILE A 123 -8.14 0.69 -5.54
N ASP A 124 -7.88 1.45 -6.59
CA ASP A 124 -8.72 1.45 -7.78
C ASP A 124 -8.58 0.07 -8.43
N THR A 125 -9.44 -0.84 -7.98
CA THR A 125 -9.33 -2.26 -8.27
C THR A 125 -9.60 -2.58 -9.74
N PHE A 126 -10.60 -1.92 -10.32
CA PHE A 126 -10.96 -2.17 -11.71
C PHE A 126 -9.81 -1.82 -12.65
N ASP A 127 -9.22 -0.65 -12.48
CA ASP A 127 -8.09 -0.20 -13.27
C ASP A 127 -6.88 -1.12 -13.08
N LEU A 128 -6.59 -1.53 -11.86
CA LEU A 128 -5.48 -2.46 -11.58
C LEU A 128 -5.66 -3.79 -12.29
N VAL A 129 -6.86 -4.37 -12.24
CA VAL A 129 -7.14 -5.65 -12.88
C VAL A 129 -7.01 -5.55 -14.38
N GLU A 130 -7.53 -4.47 -14.99
CA GLU A 130 -7.36 -4.26 -16.43
C GLU A 130 -5.88 -4.19 -16.82
N GLN A 131 -5.08 -3.47 -16.08
CA GLN A 131 -3.64 -3.37 -16.34
C GLN A 131 -2.95 -4.73 -16.18
N ALA A 132 -3.28 -5.46 -15.14
CA ALA A 132 -2.70 -6.77 -14.88
C ALA A 132 -3.03 -7.79 -15.98
N LEU A 133 -4.27 -7.76 -16.48
CA LEU A 133 -4.71 -8.63 -17.58
C LEU A 133 -4.20 -8.18 -18.94
N GLY A 134 -3.87 -6.89 -19.07
CA GLY A 134 -3.41 -6.31 -20.33
C GLY A 134 -4.54 -6.09 -21.34
N GLN A 135 -5.79 -6.04 -20.87
CA GLN A 135 -6.95 -5.82 -21.74
C GLN A 135 -8.11 -5.23 -20.93
N PRO A 136 -8.99 -4.44 -21.56
CA PRO A 136 -10.16 -3.89 -20.87
C PRO A 136 -11.12 -4.99 -20.44
N ILE A 137 -11.76 -4.76 -19.29
CA ILE A 137 -12.83 -5.61 -18.80
C ILE A 137 -14.14 -5.03 -19.35
N ARG A 138 -14.90 -5.86 -20.04
CA ARG A 138 -16.19 -5.44 -20.58
C ARG A 138 -17.28 -5.85 -19.60
N LEU A 139 -18.00 -4.85 -19.08
CA LEU A 139 -19.11 -5.07 -18.18
C LEU A 139 -20.41 -4.69 -18.87
N PRO A 140 -21.53 -5.38 -18.54
CA PRO A 140 -22.84 -4.96 -19.05
C PRO A 140 -23.23 -3.61 -18.44
N LYS A 141 -23.95 -2.81 -19.23
CA LYS A 141 -24.53 -1.57 -18.73
C LYS A 141 -25.63 -1.89 -17.72
N ILE A 142 -25.50 -1.33 -16.53
CA ILE A 142 -26.53 -1.46 -15.50
C ILE A 142 -27.45 -0.26 -15.51
N VAL A 143 -26.90 0.90 -15.86
CA VAL A 143 -27.64 2.18 -15.92
C VAL A 143 -27.44 2.76 -17.31
N SER A 144 -28.54 3.17 -17.95
CA SER A 144 -28.52 3.79 -19.27
C SER A 144 -28.56 5.30 -19.19
#